data_246b0a4b6109731d638d21f071bc3a0d
#
_entry.id   246b0a4b6109731d638d21f071bc3a0d
#
_cell.length_a   1.000
_cell.length_b   1.000
_cell.length_c   1.000
_cell.angle_alpha   90.00
_cell.angle_beta   90.00
_cell.angle_gamma   90.00
#
_symmetry.space_group_name_H-M   'P 1'
#
loop_
_entity.id
_entity.type
_entity.pdbx_description
1 polymer ?
#
loop_
_entity_poly.entity_id
_entity_poly.type
_entity_poly.pdbx_seq_one_letter_code
_entity_poly.pdbx_strand_id
1 'polypeptide(L)'
;MSNCTSDFRNKDVFSLNVEYSDAKSVDDMCIPCDMSDVPDEVYVSNLSKRAIVNALEDKHMFDKLDRKSKTFVLLMNHVMENEVTLRGTEESRTDAFVSHILEKLEFGEYPLMIQPQPLFKFRVYTKEISSKLDFAVIKDKRTMLIDEDKHIKNTGPASAWGEYQLAGELIASAYCNYSISTRDYNSILYGVRVIGLKFTFYKAVISPEYLISLGEGFPDLTVPIIRYPVNTKDKDFPYLDYADKNDRKIIVNMLIRMRESIKS
;
A
#
# COMPACT_ATOMS: atom_id res chain seq x y z
N MET A 1 17.41 1.18 17.65
CA MET A 1 16.42 0.62 16.70
C MET A 1 15.28 -0.03 17.46
N SER A 2 14.06 0.15 17.01
CA SER A 2 12.83 -0.41 17.60
C SER A 2 12.75 -1.94 17.41
N ASN A 3 11.93 -2.65 18.21
CA ASN A 3 11.77 -4.12 18.10
C ASN A 3 10.67 -4.52 17.12
N CYS A 4 9.83 -3.56 16.72
CA CYS A 4 8.73 -3.75 15.79
C CYS A 4 8.71 -2.61 14.77
N THR A 5 8.33 -2.89 13.54
CA THR A 5 8.25 -1.88 12.47
C THR A 5 7.19 -0.82 12.75
N SER A 6 6.09 -1.16 13.45
CA SER A 6 5.06 -0.20 13.88
C SER A 6 5.59 0.92 14.78
N ASP A 7 6.72 0.68 15.47
CA ASP A 7 7.38 1.68 16.33
C ASP A 7 8.48 2.45 15.62
N PHE A 8 8.70 2.22 14.33
CA PHE A 8 9.77 2.86 13.58
C PHE A 8 9.58 4.38 13.54
N ARG A 9 10.71 5.07 13.66
CA ARG A 9 10.84 6.52 13.57
C ARG A 9 11.99 6.86 12.61
N ASN A 10 12.15 8.12 12.33
CA ASN A 10 13.21 8.62 11.43
C ASN A 10 14.61 7.99 11.72
N LYS A 11 14.97 7.87 13.00
CA LYS A 11 16.25 7.26 13.41
C LYS A 11 16.40 5.79 12.98
N ASP A 12 15.30 5.03 12.97
CA ASP A 12 15.33 3.61 12.59
C ASP A 12 15.54 3.48 11.07
N VAL A 13 14.80 4.26 10.29
CA VAL A 13 14.93 4.34 8.82
C VAL A 13 16.28 4.86 8.39
N PHE A 14 16.78 5.91 9.07
CA PHE A 14 18.13 6.43 8.86
C PHE A 14 19.21 5.39 9.16
N SER A 15 19.09 4.64 10.27
CA SER A 15 20.03 3.56 10.62
C SER A 15 20.00 2.40 9.63
N LEU A 16 18.90 2.17 8.95
CA LEU A 16 18.75 1.18 7.87
C LEU A 16 19.15 1.72 6.49
N ASN A 17 19.66 2.95 6.42
CA ASN A 17 20.13 3.61 5.21
C ASN A 17 19.09 3.59 4.09
N VAL A 18 17.83 3.95 4.42
CA VAL A 18 16.72 4.05 3.45
C VAL A 18 16.67 5.46 2.90
N GLU A 19 16.58 5.58 1.58
CA GLU A 19 16.44 6.85 0.88
C GLU A 19 15.15 6.89 0.04
N TYR A 20 14.37 7.97 0.21
CA TYR A 20 13.16 8.19 -0.56
C TYR A 20 13.39 9.14 -1.72
N SER A 21 12.81 8.82 -2.86
CA SER A 21 12.70 9.71 -4.01
C SER A 21 11.28 9.70 -4.57
N ASP A 22 10.88 10.78 -5.24
CA ASP A 22 9.54 10.89 -5.82
C ASP A 22 9.57 10.52 -7.31
N ALA A 23 8.68 9.60 -7.71
CA ALA A 23 8.41 9.29 -9.11
C ALA A 23 7.64 10.45 -9.77
N LYS A 24 8.00 10.82 -10.98
CA LYS A 24 7.33 11.88 -11.74
C LYS A 24 6.05 11.41 -12.42
N SER A 25 5.97 10.11 -12.70
CA SER A 25 4.86 9.48 -13.42
C SER A 25 4.61 8.04 -12.95
N VAL A 26 3.49 7.49 -13.35
CA VAL A 26 3.18 6.06 -13.14
C VAL A 26 4.20 5.15 -13.86
N ASP A 27 4.76 5.61 -14.98
CA ASP A 27 5.73 4.85 -15.79
C ASP A 27 7.07 4.67 -15.06
N ASP A 28 7.42 5.55 -14.13
CA ASP A 28 8.62 5.39 -13.28
C ASP A 28 8.43 4.25 -12.25
N MET A 29 7.17 3.97 -11.90
CA MET A 29 6.82 2.93 -10.93
C MET A 29 6.68 1.55 -11.58
N CYS A 30 5.90 1.46 -12.66
CA CYS A 30 5.52 0.21 -13.30
C CYS A 30 5.47 0.36 -14.81
N ILE A 31 5.75 -0.73 -15.52
CA ILE A 31 5.61 -0.76 -16.99
C ILE A 31 4.14 -0.59 -17.41
N PRO A 32 3.88 0.04 -18.56
CA PRO A 32 2.54 0.11 -19.13
C PRO A 32 1.96 -1.28 -19.39
N CYS A 33 0.66 -1.45 -19.14
CA CYS A 33 -0.07 -2.69 -19.43
C CYS A 33 -1.43 -2.39 -20.08
N ASP A 34 -2.08 -3.42 -20.59
CA ASP A 34 -3.46 -3.32 -21.07
C ASP A 34 -4.44 -3.11 -19.91
N MET A 35 -5.41 -2.21 -20.12
CA MET A 35 -6.44 -1.84 -19.16
C MET A 35 -7.84 -2.27 -19.61
N SER A 36 -7.96 -3.11 -20.64
CA SER A 36 -9.25 -3.49 -21.23
C SER A 36 -10.14 -4.31 -20.28
N ASP A 37 -9.53 -5.11 -19.41
CA ASP A 37 -10.23 -6.06 -18.54
C ASP A 37 -10.53 -5.51 -17.13
N VAL A 38 -10.39 -4.19 -16.95
CA VAL A 38 -10.68 -3.56 -15.65
C VAL A 38 -12.19 -3.51 -15.40
N PRO A 39 -12.68 -4.08 -14.28
CA PRO A 39 -14.10 -4.05 -13.96
C PRO A 39 -14.60 -2.61 -13.78
N ASP A 40 -15.72 -2.27 -14.43
CA ASP A 40 -16.30 -0.92 -14.37
C ASP A 40 -16.69 -0.48 -12.96
N GLU A 41 -17.06 -1.43 -12.10
CA GLU A 41 -17.45 -1.15 -10.72
C GLU A 41 -16.35 -0.49 -9.88
N VAL A 42 -15.06 -0.75 -10.16
CA VAL A 42 -13.96 -0.10 -9.44
C VAL A 42 -13.88 1.40 -9.73
N TYR A 43 -14.45 1.84 -10.84
CA TYR A 43 -14.57 3.27 -11.15
C TYR A 43 -15.79 3.93 -10.49
N VAL A 44 -16.62 3.13 -9.80
CA VAL A 44 -17.84 3.61 -9.10
C VAL A 44 -18.69 4.49 -10.01
N SER A 45 -18.99 3.99 -11.22
CA SER A 45 -19.77 4.71 -12.25
C SER A 45 -19.26 6.14 -12.51
N ASN A 46 -17.98 6.40 -12.28
CA ASN A 46 -17.34 7.73 -12.39
C ASN A 46 -17.98 8.83 -11.51
N LEU A 47 -18.61 8.48 -10.40
CA LEU A 47 -19.18 9.44 -9.46
C LEU A 47 -18.09 10.38 -8.90
N SER A 48 -18.46 11.66 -8.75
CA SER A 48 -17.61 12.63 -8.03
C SER A 48 -17.63 12.39 -6.53
N LYS A 49 -16.64 12.91 -5.80
CA LYS A 49 -16.59 12.83 -4.33
C LYS A 49 -17.90 13.32 -3.68
N ARG A 50 -18.41 14.46 -4.11
CA ARG A 50 -19.69 15.00 -3.62
C ARG A 50 -20.85 14.05 -3.88
N ALA A 51 -20.90 13.43 -5.07
CA ALA A 51 -21.93 12.47 -5.41
C ALA A 51 -21.86 11.20 -4.55
N ILE A 52 -20.66 10.73 -4.21
CA ILE A 52 -20.45 9.59 -3.30
C ILE A 52 -20.93 9.92 -1.89
N VAL A 53 -20.54 11.09 -1.36
CA VAL A 53 -20.99 11.54 -0.02
C VAL A 53 -22.51 11.65 0.04
N ASN A 54 -23.13 12.23 -0.98
CA ASN A 54 -24.57 12.44 -1.02
C ASN A 54 -25.37 11.19 -1.44
N ALA A 55 -24.71 10.15 -1.95
CA ALA A 55 -25.40 8.99 -2.52
C ALA A 55 -26.30 8.26 -1.53
N LEU A 56 -25.94 8.22 -0.24
CA LEU A 56 -26.77 7.59 0.80
C LEU A 56 -27.95 8.48 1.23
N GLU A 57 -27.81 9.79 1.12
CA GLU A 57 -28.87 10.75 1.42
C GLU A 57 -29.85 10.88 0.24
N ASP A 58 -29.34 10.81 -1.00
CA ASP A 58 -30.13 10.78 -2.25
C ASP A 58 -30.45 9.34 -2.68
N LYS A 59 -31.51 8.79 -2.09
CA LYS A 59 -31.98 7.44 -2.41
C LYS A 59 -32.21 7.22 -3.91
N HIS A 60 -32.68 8.24 -4.64
CA HIS A 60 -32.97 8.12 -6.07
C HIS A 60 -31.68 7.96 -6.90
N MET A 61 -30.61 8.65 -6.53
CA MET A 61 -29.31 8.49 -7.16
C MET A 61 -28.69 7.14 -6.81
N PHE A 62 -28.75 6.74 -5.55
CA PHE A 62 -28.24 5.46 -5.09
C PHE A 62 -28.95 4.28 -5.76
N ASP A 63 -30.28 4.34 -5.90
CA ASP A 63 -31.06 3.27 -6.50
C ASP A 63 -30.74 3.04 -7.99
N LYS A 64 -30.25 4.04 -8.70
CA LYS A 64 -29.80 3.93 -10.11
C LYS A 64 -28.47 3.19 -10.28
N LEU A 65 -27.67 3.06 -9.24
CA LEU A 65 -26.42 2.34 -9.31
C LEU A 65 -26.67 0.83 -9.41
N ASP A 66 -25.82 0.14 -10.14
CA ASP A 66 -25.78 -1.32 -10.14
C ASP A 66 -25.35 -1.84 -8.75
N ARG A 67 -25.60 -3.14 -8.50
CA ARG A 67 -25.34 -3.76 -7.19
C ARG A 67 -23.88 -3.65 -6.76
N LYS A 68 -22.94 -3.78 -7.69
CA LYS A 68 -21.50 -3.78 -7.38
C LYS A 68 -21.03 -2.36 -7.06
N SER A 69 -21.45 -1.36 -7.85
CA SER A 69 -21.18 0.06 -7.57
C SER A 69 -21.78 0.50 -6.24
N LYS A 70 -22.97 0.01 -5.87
CA LYS A 70 -23.57 0.24 -4.53
C LYS A 70 -22.66 -0.25 -3.42
N THR A 71 -22.05 -1.43 -3.56
CA THR A 71 -21.11 -1.97 -2.57
C THR A 71 -19.91 -1.06 -2.39
N PHE A 72 -19.29 -0.58 -3.48
CA PHE A 72 -18.18 0.37 -3.40
C PHE A 72 -18.58 1.67 -2.68
N VAL A 73 -19.73 2.25 -3.05
CA VAL A 73 -20.22 3.49 -2.41
C VAL A 73 -20.42 3.29 -0.91
N LEU A 74 -21.01 2.17 -0.49
CA LEU A 74 -21.18 1.86 0.94
C LEU A 74 -19.85 1.73 1.68
N LEU A 75 -18.90 0.99 1.12
CA LEU A 75 -17.57 0.83 1.74
C LEU A 75 -16.84 2.17 1.86
N MET A 76 -16.84 2.98 0.81
CA MET A 76 -16.22 4.31 0.83
C MET A 76 -16.89 5.23 1.86
N ASN A 77 -18.22 5.22 1.96
CA ASN A 77 -18.93 6.01 2.97
C ASN A 77 -18.60 5.57 4.39
N HIS A 78 -18.49 4.26 4.64
CA HIS A 78 -18.07 3.74 5.96
C HIS A 78 -16.68 4.23 6.36
N VAL A 79 -15.74 4.29 5.40
CA VAL A 79 -14.40 4.86 5.66
C VAL A 79 -14.48 6.36 5.94
N MET A 80 -15.23 7.13 5.14
CA MET A 80 -15.38 8.57 5.32
C MET A 80 -16.09 8.93 6.63
N GLU A 81 -17.14 8.20 7.00
CA GLU A 81 -17.82 8.37 8.30
C GLU A 81 -16.89 8.12 9.48
N ASN A 82 -16.02 7.10 9.37
CA ASN A 82 -15.04 6.79 10.39
C ASN A 82 -14.01 7.92 10.57
N GLU A 83 -13.64 8.63 9.52
CA GLU A 83 -12.74 9.78 9.59
C GLU A 83 -13.35 10.96 10.37
N VAL A 84 -14.66 11.17 10.29
CA VAL A 84 -15.37 12.33 10.87
C VAL A 84 -15.84 12.08 12.28
N THR A 85 -16.18 10.83 12.64
CA THR A 85 -16.74 10.52 13.96
C THR A 85 -15.69 10.64 15.07
N LEU A 86 -16.10 11.16 16.24
CA LEU A 86 -15.22 11.32 17.41
C LEU A 86 -14.70 9.98 17.95
N ARG A 87 -15.38 8.88 17.67
CA ARG A 87 -15.02 7.51 18.10
C ARG A 87 -14.31 6.71 17.01
N GLY A 88 -14.25 7.23 15.78
CA GLY A 88 -13.73 6.50 14.64
C GLY A 88 -12.20 6.44 14.66
N THR A 89 -11.67 5.30 15.08
CA THR A 89 -10.25 4.94 14.96
C THR A 89 -10.10 3.51 14.45
N GLU A 90 -11.18 2.95 13.87
CA GLU A 90 -11.24 1.57 13.41
C GLU A 90 -10.55 1.44 12.04
N GLU A 91 -9.36 0.86 12.00
CA GLU A 91 -8.63 0.55 10.74
C GLU A 91 -9.40 -0.48 9.91
N SER A 92 -10.15 -1.38 10.55
CA SER A 92 -10.93 -2.45 9.89
C SER A 92 -11.90 -1.98 8.79
N ARG A 93 -12.33 -0.73 8.80
CA ARG A 93 -13.16 -0.17 7.72
C ARG A 93 -12.32 0.14 6.47
N THR A 94 -11.10 0.61 6.65
CA THR A 94 -10.13 0.78 5.56
C THR A 94 -9.73 -0.59 5.03
N ASP A 95 -9.41 -1.54 5.91
CA ASP A 95 -9.04 -2.92 5.54
C ASP A 95 -10.13 -3.58 4.68
N ALA A 96 -11.41 -3.43 5.07
CA ALA A 96 -12.53 -3.98 4.31
C ALA A 96 -12.66 -3.36 2.91
N PHE A 97 -12.42 -2.06 2.78
CA PHE A 97 -12.44 -1.35 1.52
C PHE A 97 -11.27 -1.78 0.61
N VAL A 98 -10.05 -1.84 1.16
CA VAL A 98 -8.84 -2.23 0.43
C VAL A 98 -8.93 -3.70 0.01
N SER A 99 -9.32 -4.61 0.91
CA SER A 99 -9.56 -6.03 0.57
C SER A 99 -10.51 -6.17 -0.61
N HIS A 100 -11.62 -5.41 -0.61
CA HIS A 100 -12.58 -5.43 -1.70
C HIS A 100 -11.99 -4.95 -3.04
N ILE A 101 -11.15 -3.88 -3.02
CA ILE A 101 -10.45 -3.42 -4.23
C ILE A 101 -9.49 -4.50 -4.74
N LEU A 102 -8.65 -5.06 -3.86
CA LEU A 102 -7.68 -6.08 -4.24
C LEU A 102 -8.35 -7.31 -4.86
N GLU A 103 -9.49 -7.76 -4.28
CA GLU A 103 -10.29 -8.85 -4.84
C GLU A 103 -10.84 -8.50 -6.22
N LYS A 104 -11.43 -7.31 -6.39
CA LYS A 104 -11.99 -6.86 -7.68
C LYS A 104 -10.95 -6.64 -8.75
N LEU A 105 -9.72 -6.34 -8.37
CA LEU A 105 -8.58 -6.23 -9.26
C LEU A 105 -7.78 -7.55 -9.36
N GLU A 106 -8.36 -8.69 -8.96
CA GLU A 106 -7.82 -10.05 -9.14
C GLU A 106 -6.44 -10.29 -8.52
N PHE A 107 -6.10 -9.60 -7.43
CA PHE A 107 -4.86 -9.88 -6.70
C PHE A 107 -4.89 -11.22 -5.94
N GLY A 108 -6.08 -11.82 -5.77
CA GLY A 108 -6.26 -13.15 -5.19
C GLY A 108 -6.31 -14.28 -6.21
N GLU A 109 -6.21 -13.98 -7.52
CA GLU A 109 -6.29 -14.98 -8.59
C GLU A 109 -4.90 -15.53 -8.95
N TYR A 110 -4.86 -16.83 -9.26
CA TYR A 110 -3.62 -17.49 -9.69
C TYR A 110 -2.90 -16.71 -10.82
N PRO A 111 -1.58 -16.51 -10.75
CA PRO A 111 -0.60 -17.07 -9.81
C PRO A 111 -0.41 -16.28 -8.50
N LEU A 112 -1.29 -15.32 -8.20
CA LEU A 112 -1.22 -14.47 -7.02
C LEU A 112 -2.10 -15.03 -5.90
N MET A 113 -1.80 -14.62 -4.66
CA MET A 113 -2.59 -14.93 -3.48
C MET A 113 -2.53 -13.75 -2.52
N ILE A 114 -3.69 -13.31 -2.01
CA ILE A 114 -3.76 -12.33 -0.92
C ILE A 114 -3.60 -13.08 0.41
N GLN A 115 -2.66 -12.65 1.23
CA GLN A 115 -2.48 -13.13 2.60
C GLN A 115 -2.76 -11.98 3.58
N PRO A 116 -3.80 -12.08 4.40
CA PRO A 116 -4.07 -11.10 5.44
C PRO A 116 -3.12 -11.29 6.64
N GLN A 117 -2.70 -10.21 7.23
CA GLN A 117 -1.93 -10.10 8.46
C GLN A 117 -0.70 -11.03 8.57
N PRO A 118 0.16 -11.16 7.54
CA PRO A 118 1.36 -11.96 7.66
C PRO A 118 2.32 -11.33 8.67
N LEU A 119 3.02 -12.18 9.41
CA LEU A 119 4.06 -11.78 10.35
C LEU A 119 5.42 -12.15 9.76
N PHE A 120 6.25 -11.14 9.53
CA PHE A 120 7.62 -11.30 9.08
C PHE A 120 8.60 -10.91 10.18
N LYS A 121 9.84 -11.38 10.03
CA LYS A 121 10.92 -11.04 10.92
C LYS A 121 12.20 -10.86 10.12
N PHE A 122 12.99 -9.89 10.50
CA PHE A 122 14.34 -9.73 9.99
C PHE A 122 15.31 -9.44 11.14
N ARG A 123 16.59 -9.58 10.87
CA ARG A 123 17.62 -9.41 11.90
C ARG A 123 18.62 -8.36 11.47
N VAL A 124 18.94 -7.47 12.40
CA VAL A 124 20.05 -6.52 12.27
C VAL A 124 21.05 -6.88 13.35
N TYR A 125 22.21 -7.42 12.93
CA TYR A 125 23.20 -8.03 13.82
C TYR A 125 22.55 -9.09 14.74
N THR A 126 22.52 -8.89 16.05
CA THR A 126 21.89 -9.81 17.01
C THR A 126 20.43 -9.49 17.31
N LYS A 127 19.91 -8.36 16.81
CA LYS A 127 18.58 -7.90 17.14
C LYS A 127 17.54 -8.38 16.12
N GLU A 128 16.54 -9.10 16.58
CA GLU A 128 15.37 -9.48 15.79
C GLU A 128 14.31 -8.36 15.82
N ILE A 129 13.75 -8.06 14.66
CA ILE A 129 12.72 -7.05 14.45
C ILE A 129 11.51 -7.74 13.81
N SER A 130 10.34 -7.58 14.42
CA SER A 130 9.08 -8.10 13.90
C SER A 130 8.37 -7.07 13.03
N SER A 131 7.62 -7.57 12.06
CA SER A 131 6.83 -6.77 11.12
C SER A 131 5.53 -7.49 10.84
N LYS A 132 4.38 -6.88 11.20
CA LYS A 132 3.05 -7.39 10.92
C LYS A 132 2.39 -6.45 9.92
N LEU A 133 2.09 -6.96 8.74
CA LEU A 133 1.44 -6.23 7.66
C LEU A 133 -0.08 -6.40 7.73
N ASP A 134 -0.84 -5.50 7.12
CA ASP A 134 -2.27 -5.66 6.98
C ASP A 134 -2.59 -6.66 5.86
N PHE A 135 -2.00 -6.49 4.69
CA PHE A 135 -2.09 -7.46 3.58
C PHE A 135 -0.74 -7.65 2.90
N ALA A 136 -0.54 -8.85 2.34
CA ALA A 136 0.52 -9.12 1.39
C ALA A 136 -0.03 -9.85 0.16
N VAL A 137 0.48 -9.51 -1.02
CA VAL A 137 0.26 -10.29 -2.25
C VAL A 137 1.48 -11.16 -2.48
N ILE A 138 1.24 -12.45 -2.63
CA ILE A 138 2.27 -13.49 -2.72
C ILE A 138 2.21 -14.15 -4.10
N LYS A 139 3.38 -14.34 -4.71
CA LYS A 139 3.61 -15.21 -5.88
C LYS A 139 4.73 -16.18 -5.55
N ASP A 140 4.53 -17.47 -5.82
CA ASP A 140 5.54 -18.52 -5.60
C ASP A 140 6.16 -18.49 -4.20
N LYS A 141 5.33 -18.33 -3.16
CA LYS A 141 5.70 -18.22 -1.74
C LYS A 141 6.47 -16.95 -1.36
N ARG A 142 6.65 -15.99 -2.27
CA ARG A 142 7.34 -14.73 -2.02
C ARG A 142 6.37 -13.57 -1.97
N THR A 143 6.60 -12.68 -1.05
CA THR A 143 5.86 -11.40 -0.98
C THR A 143 6.31 -10.49 -2.13
N MET A 144 5.36 -10.02 -2.92
CA MET A 144 5.62 -9.15 -4.06
C MET A 144 5.07 -7.75 -3.86
N LEU A 145 3.99 -7.62 -3.11
CA LEU A 145 3.36 -6.36 -2.74
C LEU A 145 2.93 -6.45 -1.28
N ILE A 146 3.15 -5.38 -0.53
CA ILE A 146 2.63 -5.19 0.83
C ILE A 146 1.65 -4.03 0.83
N ASP A 147 0.66 -4.11 1.70
CA ASP A 147 -0.29 -3.05 1.94
C ASP A 147 -0.33 -2.73 3.43
N GLU A 148 -0.32 -1.44 3.74
CA GLU A 148 -0.36 -0.91 5.09
C GLU A 148 -1.48 0.11 5.21
N ASP A 149 -2.53 -0.29 5.91
CA ASP A 149 -3.72 0.51 6.13
C ASP A 149 -3.62 1.31 7.43
N LYS A 150 -4.07 2.55 7.41
CA LYS A 150 -4.10 3.40 8.60
C LYS A 150 -5.37 4.21 8.68
N HIS A 151 -5.82 4.40 9.91
CA HIS A 151 -6.79 5.45 10.19
C HIS A 151 -6.07 6.80 10.36
N ILE A 152 -6.63 7.88 9.79
CA ILE A 152 -5.99 9.20 9.78
C ILE A 152 -5.66 9.74 11.18
N LYS A 153 -6.40 9.33 12.21
CA LYS A 153 -6.16 9.73 13.60
C LYS A 153 -5.07 8.91 14.30
N ASN A 154 -4.68 7.77 13.73
CA ASN A 154 -3.67 6.86 14.28
C ASN A 154 -2.27 7.15 13.73
N THR A 155 -2.15 8.05 12.77
CA THR A 155 -0.89 8.38 12.11
C THR A 155 -0.66 9.89 12.09
N GLY A 156 0.57 10.33 11.83
CA GLY A 156 0.91 11.75 11.81
C GLY A 156 2.37 12.02 11.45
N PRO A 157 2.80 13.29 11.51
CA PRO A 157 4.15 13.70 11.07
C PRO A 157 5.30 12.96 11.77
N ALA A 158 5.14 12.56 13.05
CA ALA A 158 6.19 11.89 13.82
C ALA A 158 6.56 10.51 13.26
N SER A 159 5.62 9.83 12.57
CA SER A 159 5.82 8.55 11.88
C SER A 159 5.94 8.72 10.36
N ALA A 160 6.08 9.95 9.86
CA ALA A 160 5.93 10.30 8.46
C ALA A 160 4.65 9.68 7.85
N TRP A 161 3.54 9.78 8.59
CA TRP A 161 2.25 9.23 8.19
C TRP A 161 2.29 7.71 7.88
N GLY A 162 3.08 6.94 8.65
CA GLY A 162 3.26 5.49 8.49
C GLY A 162 4.36 5.08 7.51
N GLU A 163 5.03 6.03 6.85
CA GLU A 163 6.05 5.74 5.83
C GLU A 163 7.27 5.02 6.43
N TYR A 164 7.65 5.35 7.67
CA TYR A 164 8.75 4.67 8.35
C TYR A 164 8.43 3.19 8.67
N GLN A 165 7.19 2.89 9.02
CA GLN A 165 6.72 1.53 9.23
C GLN A 165 6.81 0.76 7.92
N LEU A 166 6.24 1.29 6.83
CA LEU A 166 6.26 0.66 5.50
C LEU A 166 7.68 0.34 5.01
N ALA A 167 8.67 1.22 5.26
CA ALA A 167 10.06 0.92 4.92
C ALA A 167 10.57 -0.33 5.63
N GLY A 168 10.29 -0.45 6.93
CA GLY A 168 10.63 -1.64 7.70
C GLY A 168 9.94 -2.90 7.20
N GLU A 169 8.70 -2.79 6.77
CA GLU A 169 7.89 -3.89 6.21
C GLU A 169 8.42 -4.37 4.86
N LEU A 170 8.82 -3.44 3.99
CA LEU A 170 9.50 -3.78 2.73
C LEU A 170 10.80 -4.54 2.98
N ILE A 171 11.62 -4.09 3.93
CA ILE A 171 12.88 -4.77 4.29
C ILE A 171 12.60 -6.15 4.90
N ALA A 172 11.61 -6.28 5.79
CA ALA A 172 11.23 -7.55 6.39
C ALA A 172 10.76 -8.55 5.33
N SER A 173 9.94 -8.10 4.38
CA SER A 173 9.46 -8.91 3.26
C SER A 173 10.58 -9.37 2.35
N ALA A 174 11.51 -8.46 2.01
CA ALA A 174 12.71 -8.78 1.23
C ALA A 174 13.59 -9.81 1.92
N TYR A 175 13.82 -9.64 3.23
CA TYR A 175 14.62 -10.56 4.04
C TYR A 175 14.02 -11.97 4.07
N CYS A 176 12.69 -12.08 4.24
CA CYS A 176 12.00 -13.36 4.17
C CYS A 176 12.05 -13.97 2.78
N ASN A 177 11.84 -13.20 1.71
CA ASN A 177 11.94 -13.65 0.33
C ASN A 177 13.34 -14.20 0.02
N TYR A 178 14.40 -13.50 0.43
CA TYR A 178 15.79 -13.93 0.26
C TYR A 178 16.06 -15.24 0.99
N SER A 179 15.49 -15.42 2.18
CA SER A 179 15.63 -16.63 2.99
C SER A 179 14.95 -17.86 2.34
N ILE A 180 13.90 -17.66 1.51
CA ILE A 180 13.21 -18.73 0.79
C ILE A 180 14.05 -19.22 -0.39
N SER A 181 14.62 -18.32 -1.19
CA SER A 181 15.48 -18.67 -2.31
C SER A 181 16.43 -17.53 -2.67
N THR A 182 17.71 -17.80 -2.57
CA THR A 182 18.75 -16.86 -3.00
C THR A 182 18.93 -16.83 -4.52
N ARG A 183 18.60 -17.93 -5.23
CA ARG A 183 18.80 -18.03 -6.69
C ARG A 183 17.82 -17.16 -7.48
N ASP A 184 16.57 -17.18 -7.06
CA ASP A 184 15.46 -16.52 -7.79
C ASP A 184 14.96 -15.32 -7.02
N TYR A 185 15.83 -14.70 -6.20
CA TYR A 185 15.44 -13.52 -5.45
C TYR A 185 15.15 -12.36 -6.39
N ASN A 186 13.93 -11.83 -6.30
CA ASN A 186 13.56 -10.59 -6.97
C ASN A 186 13.80 -9.44 -5.99
N SER A 187 14.65 -8.50 -6.38
CA SER A 187 14.99 -7.33 -5.57
C SER A 187 13.87 -6.27 -5.52
N ILE A 188 12.89 -6.35 -6.43
CA ILE A 188 11.80 -5.36 -6.53
C ILE A 188 10.64 -5.79 -5.65
N LEU A 189 10.22 -4.87 -4.77
CA LEU A 189 9.01 -4.97 -3.97
C LEU A 189 8.15 -3.73 -4.15
N TYR A 190 6.86 -3.92 -4.19
CA TYR A 190 5.89 -2.84 -4.20
C TYR A 190 5.29 -2.65 -2.81
N GLY A 191 4.94 -1.41 -2.50
CA GLY A 191 4.21 -1.05 -1.30
C GLY A 191 3.02 -0.15 -1.65
N VAL A 192 1.93 -0.33 -0.94
CA VAL A 192 0.79 0.57 -0.96
C VAL A 192 0.53 1.00 0.48
N ARG A 193 0.37 2.29 0.69
CA ARG A 193 -0.07 2.81 1.98
C ARG A 193 -1.42 3.48 1.78
N VAL A 194 -2.39 3.06 2.58
CA VAL A 194 -3.74 3.61 2.52
C VAL A 194 -4.09 4.27 3.85
N ILE A 195 -4.47 5.54 3.81
CA ILE A 195 -4.95 6.29 4.98
C ILE A 195 -6.38 6.72 4.69
N GLY A 196 -7.35 5.96 5.21
CA GLY A 196 -8.74 6.11 4.82
C GLY A 196 -8.96 5.80 3.33
N LEU A 197 -9.25 6.81 2.50
CA LEU A 197 -9.36 6.65 1.03
C LEU A 197 -8.14 7.21 0.27
N LYS A 198 -7.04 7.53 0.97
CA LYS A 198 -5.86 8.19 0.41
C LYS A 198 -4.75 7.19 0.17
N PHE A 199 -4.37 7.00 -1.09
CA PHE A 199 -3.38 6.02 -1.56
C PHE A 199 -2.03 6.67 -1.84
N THR A 200 -0.96 6.04 -1.37
CA THR A 200 0.43 6.34 -1.76
C THR A 200 1.11 5.04 -2.17
N PHE A 201 1.83 5.07 -3.28
CA PHE A 201 2.47 3.90 -3.87
C PHE A 201 3.98 3.97 -3.70
N TYR A 202 4.61 2.82 -3.51
CA TYR A 202 6.05 2.69 -3.29
C TYR A 202 6.61 1.55 -4.13
N LYS A 203 7.85 1.74 -4.57
CA LYS A 203 8.67 0.71 -5.21
C LYS A 203 10.04 0.72 -4.56
N ALA A 204 10.41 -0.38 -3.93
CA ALA A 204 11.72 -0.58 -3.32
C ALA A 204 12.56 -1.52 -4.17
N VAL A 205 13.87 -1.24 -4.23
CA VAL A 205 14.86 -2.14 -4.83
C VAL A 205 15.85 -2.51 -3.73
N ILE A 206 15.75 -3.77 -3.23
CA ILE A 206 16.51 -4.24 -2.09
C ILE A 206 17.43 -5.36 -2.55
N SER A 207 18.75 -5.11 -2.57
CA SER A 207 19.71 -6.07 -3.10
C SER A 207 20.04 -7.19 -2.10
N PRO A 208 20.49 -8.35 -2.57
CA PRO A 208 20.99 -9.43 -1.71
C PRO A 208 22.14 -8.96 -0.79
N GLU A 209 23.04 -8.13 -1.30
CA GLU A 209 24.19 -7.61 -0.56
C GLU A 209 23.74 -6.76 0.63
N TYR A 210 22.69 -5.93 0.43
CA TYR A 210 22.08 -5.19 1.53
C TYR A 210 21.53 -6.12 2.61
N LEU A 211 20.80 -7.17 2.23
CA LEU A 211 20.21 -8.13 3.18
C LEU A 211 21.27 -8.92 3.94
N ILE A 212 22.41 -9.24 3.31
CA ILE A 212 23.54 -9.89 3.95
C ILE A 212 24.18 -8.93 4.97
N SER A 213 24.40 -7.67 4.61
CA SER A 213 25.04 -6.67 5.47
C SER A 213 24.24 -6.40 6.76
N LEU A 214 22.92 -6.61 6.77
CA LEU A 214 22.11 -6.53 8.00
C LEU A 214 22.60 -7.51 9.08
N GLY A 215 23.15 -8.67 8.69
CA GLY A 215 23.74 -9.64 9.62
C GLY A 215 25.03 -9.15 10.30
N GLU A 216 25.73 -8.22 9.68
CA GLU A 216 26.97 -7.62 10.18
C GLU A 216 26.73 -6.37 11.04
N GLY A 217 25.55 -5.73 10.87
CA GLY A 217 25.21 -4.52 11.61
C GLY A 217 24.28 -3.57 10.84
N PHE A 218 24.46 -2.29 11.05
CA PHE A 218 23.80 -1.27 10.25
C PHE A 218 24.45 -1.19 8.86
N PRO A 219 23.65 -1.28 7.78
CA PRO A 219 24.19 -1.37 6.43
C PRO A 219 24.74 -0.03 5.95
N ASP A 220 25.86 -0.09 5.23
CA ASP A 220 26.40 1.06 4.47
C ASP A 220 25.72 1.20 3.08
N LEU A 221 25.11 0.11 2.61
CA LEU A 221 24.36 0.12 1.34
C LEU A 221 22.99 0.77 1.51
N THR A 222 22.61 1.56 0.52
CA THR A 222 21.33 2.28 0.52
C THR A 222 20.20 1.43 -0.04
N VAL A 223 19.01 1.52 0.58
CA VAL A 223 17.75 1.03 0.02
C VAL A 223 17.02 2.19 -0.64
N PRO A 224 16.97 2.27 -1.98
CA PRO A 224 16.16 3.25 -2.66
C PRO A 224 14.69 2.86 -2.61
N ILE A 225 13.84 3.78 -2.16
CA ILE A 225 12.38 3.67 -2.21
C ILE A 225 11.85 4.82 -3.04
N ILE A 226 11.22 4.48 -4.17
CA ILE A 226 10.56 5.45 -5.05
C ILE A 226 9.10 5.56 -4.62
N ARG A 227 8.59 6.78 -4.50
CA ARG A 227 7.25 7.10 -4.02
C ARG A 227 6.42 7.83 -5.08
N TYR A 228 5.14 7.51 -5.18
CA TYR A 228 4.16 8.20 -6.02
C TYR A 228 2.81 8.36 -5.27
N PRO A 229 2.11 9.50 -5.38
CA PRO A 229 2.47 10.70 -6.15
C PRO A 229 3.54 11.56 -5.47
N VAL A 230 4.03 12.55 -6.20
CA VAL A 230 4.85 13.64 -5.63
C VAL A 230 4.04 14.41 -4.60
N ASN A 231 4.65 14.76 -3.48
CA ASN A 231 3.97 15.59 -2.48
C ASN A 231 3.78 17.02 -2.99
N THR A 232 2.60 17.58 -2.76
CA THR A 232 2.26 18.95 -3.07
C THR A 232 2.20 19.78 -1.79
N LYS A 233 2.47 21.11 -1.88
CA LYS A 233 2.57 22.00 -0.70
C LYS A 233 1.27 22.14 0.09
N ASP A 234 0.14 21.79 -0.51
CA ASP A 234 -1.21 21.85 0.05
C ASP A 234 -1.63 20.55 0.76
N LYS A 235 -0.75 19.52 0.76
CA LYS A 235 -1.01 18.23 1.40
C LYS A 235 -0.01 17.96 2.51
N ASP A 236 -0.49 17.38 3.61
CA ASP A 236 0.35 16.95 4.74
C ASP A 236 1.31 15.80 4.36
N PHE A 237 0.90 14.97 3.41
CA PHE A 237 1.68 13.86 2.86
C PHE A 237 1.26 13.58 1.41
N PRO A 238 2.10 12.89 0.61
CA PRO A 238 1.74 12.54 -0.77
C PRO A 238 0.61 11.51 -0.80
N TYR A 239 -0.46 11.78 -1.56
CA TYR A 239 -1.56 10.85 -1.76
C TYR A 239 -2.39 11.15 -3.01
N LEU A 240 -3.09 10.13 -3.50
CA LEU A 240 -4.24 10.20 -4.40
C LEU A 240 -5.50 9.84 -3.62
N ASP A 241 -6.60 10.58 -3.79
CA ASP A 241 -7.86 10.35 -3.08
C ASP A 241 -8.81 9.49 -3.95
N TYR A 242 -9.09 8.26 -3.53
CA TYR A 242 -9.99 7.36 -4.26
C TYR A 242 -11.41 7.93 -4.39
N ALA A 243 -11.83 8.82 -3.51
CA ALA A 243 -13.10 9.54 -3.64
C ALA A 243 -13.10 10.53 -4.81
N ASP A 244 -11.93 11.08 -5.21
CA ASP A 244 -11.81 11.91 -6.40
C ASP A 244 -11.85 11.05 -7.68
N LYS A 245 -12.63 11.49 -8.67
CA LYS A 245 -12.81 10.75 -9.92
C LYS A 245 -11.52 10.58 -10.74
N ASN A 246 -10.67 11.60 -10.76
CA ASN A 246 -9.44 11.59 -11.57
C ASN A 246 -8.35 10.79 -10.86
N ASP A 247 -8.18 11.01 -9.56
CA ASP A 247 -7.23 10.27 -8.74
C ASP A 247 -7.57 8.78 -8.71
N ARG A 248 -8.86 8.42 -8.64
CA ARG A 248 -9.34 7.03 -8.72
C ARG A 248 -8.87 6.32 -9.97
N LYS A 249 -8.92 6.97 -11.13
CA LYS A 249 -8.42 6.39 -12.38
C LYS A 249 -6.92 6.11 -12.31
N ILE A 250 -6.15 7.01 -11.70
CA ILE A 250 -4.70 6.84 -11.52
C ILE A 250 -4.43 5.70 -10.54
N ILE A 251 -5.17 5.63 -9.41
CA ILE A 251 -5.05 4.56 -8.41
C ILE A 251 -5.31 3.19 -9.05
N VAL A 252 -6.42 3.04 -9.76
CA VAL A 252 -6.77 1.78 -10.42
C VAL A 252 -5.72 1.39 -11.47
N ASN A 253 -5.27 2.35 -12.29
CA ASN A 253 -4.19 2.12 -13.26
C ASN A 253 -2.91 1.65 -12.57
N MET A 254 -2.50 2.29 -11.47
CA MET A 254 -1.30 1.93 -10.73
C MET A 254 -1.40 0.50 -10.16
N LEU A 255 -2.51 0.17 -9.50
CA LEU A 255 -2.73 -1.16 -8.93
C LEU A 255 -2.66 -2.24 -10.01
N ILE A 256 -3.31 -2.05 -11.16
CA ILE A 256 -3.25 -3.02 -12.27
C ILE A 256 -1.85 -3.18 -12.82
N ARG A 257 -1.12 -2.09 -13.04
CA ARG A 257 0.27 -2.16 -13.49
C ARG A 257 1.17 -2.87 -12.50
N MET A 258 0.97 -2.65 -11.19
CA MET A 258 1.68 -3.41 -10.16
C MET A 258 1.35 -4.89 -10.26
N ARG A 259 0.06 -5.25 -10.36
CA ARG A 259 -0.38 -6.64 -10.54
C ARG A 259 0.30 -7.30 -11.74
N GLU A 260 0.27 -6.66 -12.90
CA GLU A 260 0.88 -7.23 -14.12
C GLU A 260 2.41 -7.30 -14.02
N SER A 261 3.06 -6.31 -13.40
CA SER A 261 4.51 -6.36 -13.12
C SER A 261 4.89 -7.49 -12.17
N ILE A 262 3.99 -7.90 -11.27
CA ILE A 262 4.21 -9.04 -10.37
C ILE A 262 3.97 -10.37 -11.11
N LYS A 263 2.98 -10.44 -12.01
CA LYS A 263 2.68 -11.65 -12.79
C LYS A 263 3.78 -11.98 -13.80
N SER A 264 4.45 -10.97 -14.38
CA SER A 264 5.58 -11.15 -15.28
C SER A 264 6.80 -11.75 -14.57
#